data_3a71a1bf132f3835578a077b1192711d
#
_entry.id   3a71a1bf132f3835578a077b1192711d
#
_cell.length_a   1.000
_cell.length_b   1.000
_cell.length_c   1.000
_cell.angle_alpha   90.00
_cell.angle_beta   90.00
_cell.angle_gamma   90.00
#
_symmetry.space_group_name_H-M   'P 1'
#
loop_
_entity.id
_entity.type
_entity.pdbx_description
1 polymer ?
#
loop_
_entity_poly.entity_id
_entity_poly.type
_entity_poly.pdbx_seq_one_letter_code
_entity_poly.pdbx_strand_id
1 'polypeptide(L)'
;RLYGEMDLRLDEFELPEMQDDEIMAEVVTDSLCMSSYKAITQAQKHKKVPDDISENPIILGHEFCGTIKKVGKKWKDQYQEGDKFVIQPNIGDIRGYAPGYSFHHMGGDATTIIFSDQVMENGSLLKYNGDSFFEGSLVEPLSCVVGAFNAQYHMKKMYSYEHVMGIKEGGAIALLGATGPMGFLAIDFAIHGPKKPKT
;
A
#
# COMPACT_ATOMS: atom_id res chain seq x y z
N ARG A 1 0.88 -5.64 17.00
CA ARG A 1 2.24 -5.07 16.82
C ARG A 1 3.27 -6.20 16.77
N LEU A 2 4.29 -6.04 15.95
CA LEU A 2 5.38 -7.00 15.79
C LEU A 2 6.54 -6.64 16.73
N TYR A 3 6.93 -7.58 17.59
CA TYR A 3 7.99 -7.45 18.58
C TYR A 3 9.28 -8.23 18.23
N GLY A 4 9.16 -9.25 17.38
CA GLY A 4 10.25 -10.12 17.00
C GLY A 4 9.81 -11.19 16.01
N GLU A 5 10.70 -12.12 15.67
CA GLU A 5 10.42 -13.23 14.76
C GLU A 5 9.26 -14.08 15.31
N MET A 6 8.15 -14.15 14.55
CA MET A 6 6.91 -14.84 14.94
C MET A 6 6.27 -14.33 16.24
N ASP A 7 6.66 -13.13 16.73
CA ASP A 7 6.09 -12.51 17.93
C ASP A 7 5.17 -11.34 17.54
N LEU A 8 3.96 -11.67 17.11
CA LEU A 8 2.90 -10.72 16.79
C LEU A 8 1.87 -10.71 17.93
N ARG A 9 1.61 -9.53 18.49
CA ARG A 9 0.74 -9.37 19.65
C ARG A 9 -0.40 -8.41 19.34
N LEU A 10 -1.62 -8.74 19.83
CA LEU A 10 -2.69 -7.76 19.97
C LEU A 10 -2.38 -6.92 21.20
N ASP A 11 -2.23 -5.61 21.00
CA ASP A 11 -1.68 -4.70 21.99
C ASP A 11 -2.48 -3.41 22.01
N GLU A 12 -2.66 -2.85 23.21
CA GLU A 12 -3.21 -1.51 23.41
C GLU A 12 -2.07 -0.54 23.71
N PHE A 13 -2.04 0.58 23.03
CA PHE A 13 -1.00 1.59 23.22
C PHE A 13 -1.57 3.00 23.03
N GLU A 14 -0.93 3.96 23.69
CA GLU A 14 -1.27 5.37 23.53
C GLU A 14 -0.51 5.96 22.33
N LEU A 15 -1.25 6.69 21.49
CA LEU A 15 -0.63 7.47 20.43
C LEU A 15 0.02 8.72 21.02
N PRO A 16 1.15 9.18 20.48
CA PRO A 16 1.73 10.46 20.87
C PRO A 16 0.80 11.63 20.50
N GLU A 17 1.08 12.79 21.06
CA GLU A 17 0.38 14.01 20.65
C GLU A 17 0.70 14.33 19.18
N MET A 18 -0.36 14.45 18.37
CA MET A 18 -0.25 14.75 16.93
C MET A 18 0.36 16.15 16.73
N GLN A 19 1.35 16.25 15.87
CA GLN A 19 2.03 17.50 15.54
C GLN A 19 1.30 18.28 14.41
N ASP A 20 1.70 19.54 14.23
CA ASP A 20 1.09 20.44 13.21
C ASP A 20 1.31 19.99 11.75
N ASP A 21 2.26 19.12 11.49
CA ASP A 21 2.61 18.55 10.19
C ASP A 21 2.16 17.08 10.01
N GLU A 22 1.35 16.57 10.93
CA GLU A 22 0.85 15.20 10.92
C GLU A 22 -0.65 15.11 10.64
N ILE A 23 -1.12 13.92 10.30
CA ILE A 23 -2.55 13.59 10.14
C ILE A 23 -2.89 12.36 10.97
N MET A 24 -3.92 12.48 11.82
CA MET A 24 -4.47 11.35 12.55
C MET A 24 -5.62 10.73 11.75
N ALA A 25 -5.64 9.41 11.65
CA ALA A 25 -6.65 8.69 10.89
C ALA A 25 -7.12 7.42 11.62
N GLU A 26 -8.36 7.04 11.34
CA GLU A 26 -8.95 5.76 11.70
C GLU A 26 -8.81 4.80 10.52
N VAL A 27 -8.26 3.63 10.76
CA VAL A 27 -8.24 2.53 9.78
C VAL A 27 -9.57 1.77 9.88
N VAL A 28 -10.19 1.54 8.74
CA VAL A 28 -11.46 0.81 8.65
C VAL A 28 -11.26 -0.60 8.08
N THR A 29 -10.37 -0.72 7.09
CA THR A 29 -10.03 -1.99 6.44
C THR A 29 -8.54 -2.06 6.13
N ASP A 30 -7.98 -3.25 6.26
CA ASP A 30 -6.67 -3.61 5.72
C ASP A 30 -6.78 -4.98 5.04
N SER A 31 -6.10 -5.19 3.92
CA SER A 31 -6.05 -6.48 3.27
C SER A 31 -4.77 -7.25 3.64
N LEU A 32 -4.88 -8.57 3.69
CA LEU A 32 -3.78 -9.42 4.13
C LEU A 32 -2.83 -9.74 2.98
N CYS A 33 -1.60 -9.27 3.09
CA CYS A 33 -0.54 -9.53 2.13
C CYS A 33 0.47 -10.57 2.63
N MET A 34 0.91 -11.46 1.75
CA MET A 34 1.99 -12.41 2.07
C MET A 34 3.31 -11.73 2.42
N SER A 35 3.50 -10.48 2.02
CA SER A 35 4.68 -9.70 2.41
C SER A 35 4.66 -9.30 3.90
N SER A 36 3.49 -9.11 4.51
CA SER A 36 3.35 -8.94 5.96
C SER A 36 3.75 -10.23 6.70
N TYR A 37 3.30 -11.40 6.22
CA TYR A 37 3.76 -12.70 6.75
C TYR A 37 5.29 -12.85 6.67
N LYS A 38 5.88 -12.38 5.57
CA LYS A 38 7.33 -12.39 5.40
C LYS A 38 8.04 -11.47 6.42
N ALA A 39 7.47 -10.31 6.72
CA ALA A 39 7.98 -9.43 7.78
C ALA A 39 7.88 -10.11 9.16
N ILE A 40 6.78 -10.82 9.46
CA ILE A 40 6.61 -11.56 10.72
C ILE A 40 7.66 -12.67 10.88
N THR A 41 7.90 -13.43 9.82
CA THR A 41 8.85 -14.58 9.86
C THR A 41 10.32 -14.17 9.84
N GLN A 42 10.64 -13.00 9.31
CA GLN A 42 12.02 -12.51 9.22
C GLN A 42 12.37 -11.48 10.30
N ALA A 43 11.38 -10.77 10.84
CA ALA A 43 11.55 -9.68 11.80
C ALA A 43 12.71 -8.75 11.39
N GLN A 44 13.69 -8.50 12.26
CA GLN A 44 14.84 -7.63 12.00
C GLN A 44 15.72 -8.05 10.81
N LYS A 45 15.60 -9.30 10.32
CA LYS A 45 16.27 -9.73 9.09
C LYS A 45 15.58 -9.20 7.81
N HIS A 46 14.35 -8.73 7.93
CA HIS A 46 13.61 -8.15 6.82
C HIS A 46 14.04 -6.69 6.61
N LYS A 47 14.46 -6.34 5.39
CA LYS A 47 15.06 -5.02 5.04
C LYS A 47 14.23 -3.78 5.41
N LYS A 48 12.92 -3.93 5.60
CA LYS A 48 12.03 -2.82 5.97
C LYS A 48 11.73 -2.78 7.46
N VAL A 49 12.10 -3.80 8.21
CA VAL A 49 11.82 -3.90 9.65
C VAL A 49 13.01 -3.32 10.43
N PRO A 50 12.80 -2.35 11.32
CA PRO A 50 13.85 -1.81 12.18
C PRO A 50 14.47 -2.86 13.11
N ASP A 51 15.71 -2.62 13.53
CA ASP A 51 16.45 -3.54 14.40
C ASP A 51 15.94 -3.54 15.83
N ASP A 52 15.26 -2.49 16.26
CA ASP A 52 14.85 -2.21 17.64
C ASP A 52 13.39 -2.58 17.96
N ILE A 53 12.75 -3.40 17.16
CA ILE A 53 11.32 -3.74 17.31
C ILE A 53 10.97 -4.46 18.61
N SER A 54 11.94 -5.04 19.30
CA SER A 54 11.73 -5.63 20.62
C SER A 54 11.39 -4.58 21.69
N GLU A 55 11.93 -3.38 21.56
CA GLU A 55 11.72 -2.24 22.45
C GLU A 55 10.68 -1.26 21.87
N ASN A 56 10.71 -1.09 20.56
CA ASN A 56 9.87 -0.18 19.78
C ASN A 56 9.05 -0.95 18.73
N PRO A 57 8.00 -1.69 19.13
CA PRO A 57 7.26 -2.56 18.23
C PRO A 57 6.51 -1.78 17.14
N ILE A 58 6.49 -2.34 15.95
CA ILE A 58 5.90 -1.73 14.76
C ILE A 58 4.48 -2.23 14.51
N ILE A 59 3.68 -1.43 13.82
CA ILE A 59 2.36 -1.82 13.30
C ILE A 59 2.56 -2.40 11.89
N LEU A 60 1.98 -3.55 11.63
CA LEU A 60 1.93 -4.16 10.30
C LEU A 60 0.72 -3.67 9.49
N GLY A 61 0.54 -4.24 8.29
CA GLY A 61 -0.55 -3.88 7.38
C GLY A 61 -0.23 -2.66 6.52
N HIS A 62 -0.18 -2.85 5.22
CA HIS A 62 0.21 -1.80 4.27
C HIS A 62 -0.77 -1.62 3.10
N GLU A 63 -1.90 -2.31 3.13
CA GLU A 63 -2.94 -2.30 2.11
C GLU A 63 -4.26 -1.77 2.71
N PHE A 64 -4.21 -0.60 3.37
CA PHE A 64 -5.30 -0.13 4.21
C PHE A 64 -6.00 1.13 3.70
N CYS A 65 -7.24 1.25 4.13
CA CYS A 65 -8.15 2.34 3.83
C CYS A 65 -8.87 2.78 5.11
N GLY A 66 -9.22 4.05 5.19
CA GLY A 66 -9.88 4.58 6.38
C GLY A 66 -10.37 6.00 6.22
N THR A 67 -10.53 6.68 7.35
CA THR A 67 -11.06 8.05 7.43
C THR A 67 -10.14 8.96 8.24
N ILE A 68 -9.88 10.15 7.75
CA ILE A 68 -9.11 11.18 8.44
C ILE A 68 -9.90 11.69 9.64
N LYS A 69 -9.30 11.70 10.83
CA LYS A 69 -9.89 12.17 12.09
C LYS A 69 -9.44 13.58 12.48
N LYS A 70 -8.16 13.89 12.26
CA LYS A 70 -7.62 15.23 12.51
C LYS A 70 -6.56 15.55 11.47
N VAL A 71 -6.46 16.83 11.12
CA VAL A 71 -5.46 17.33 10.18
C VAL A 71 -4.62 18.41 10.85
N GLY A 72 -3.32 18.23 10.85
CA GLY A 72 -2.35 19.22 11.29
C GLY A 72 -2.39 20.50 10.45
N LYS A 73 -1.95 21.61 11.01
CA LYS A 73 -2.09 22.94 10.37
C LYS A 73 -1.50 23.01 8.97
N LYS A 74 -0.37 22.33 8.76
CA LYS A 74 0.36 22.29 7.49
C LYS A 74 -0.48 21.73 6.33
N TRP A 75 -1.39 20.79 6.60
CA TRP A 75 -2.09 20.00 5.58
C TRP A 75 -3.58 20.36 5.39
N LYS A 76 -4.09 21.38 6.11
CA LYS A 76 -5.52 21.77 6.08
C LYS A 76 -6.02 22.22 4.72
N ASP A 77 -5.13 22.72 3.85
CA ASP A 77 -5.50 23.15 2.49
C ASP A 77 -5.69 21.96 1.54
N GLN A 78 -5.18 20.77 1.90
CA GLN A 78 -5.23 19.58 1.07
C GLN A 78 -6.17 18.51 1.60
N TYR A 79 -6.30 18.37 2.94
CA TYR A 79 -7.09 17.35 3.60
C TYR A 79 -8.04 17.95 4.61
N GLN A 80 -9.13 17.25 4.88
CA GLN A 80 -10.12 17.60 5.91
C GLN A 80 -10.55 16.39 6.71
N GLU A 81 -11.09 16.63 7.91
CA GLU A 81 -11.72 15.59 8.72
C GLU A 81 -12.90 14.97 7.96
N GLY A 82 -13.00 13.65 7.98
CA GLY A 82 -13.98 12.88 7.24
C GLY A 82 -13.55 12.45 5.83
N ASP A 83 -12.46 12.99 5.27
CA ASP A 83 -11.92 12.48 4.00
C ASP A 83 -11.59 10.99 4.14
N LYS A 84 -12.05 10.18 3.19
CA LYS A 84 -11.59 8.81 3.06
C LYS A 84 -10.21 8.79 2.40
N PHE A 85 -9.37 7.86 2.78
CA PHE A 85 -8.03 7.73 2.23
C PHE A 85 -7.67 6.29 1.88
N VAL A 86 -6.72 6.13 0.98
CA VAL A 86 -5.92 4.94 0.75
C VAL A 86 -4.45 5.31 0.79
N ILE A 87 -3.57 4.36 1.04
CA ILE A 87 -2.14 4.59 1.18
C ILE A 87 -1.35 4.00 0.01
N GLN A 88 -0.34 4.74 -0.46
CA GLN A 88 0.79 4.20 -1.21
C GLN A 88 1.94 3.98 -0.22
N PRO A 89 2.31 2.73 0.12
CA PRO A 89 3.28 2.46 1.17
C PRO A 89 4.72 2.87 0.81
N ASN A 90 5.03 3.10 -0.45
CA ASN A 90 6.33 3.65 -0.84
C ASN A 90 6.33 5.17 -0.63
N ILE A 91 6.90 5.61 0.49
CA ILE A 91 6.98 7.02 0.90
C ILE A 91 8.31 7.69 0.55
N GLY A 92 9.12 7.09 -0.32
CA GLY A 92 10.40 7.65 -0.71
C GLY A 92 11.48 7.65 0.38
N ASP A 93 11.31 6.88 1.46
CA ASP A 93 12.34 6.77 2.51
C ASP A 93 13.61 6.12 1.97
N ILE A 94 14.76 6.74 2.22
CA ILE A 94 16.08 6.30 1.71
C ILE A 94 16.49 4.91 2.23
N ARG A 95 15.99 4.51 3.40
CA ARG A 95 16.22 3.19 3.98
C ARG A 95 15.25 2.14 3.40
N GLY A 96 14.27 2.59 2.61
CA GLY A 96 13.18 1.77 2.11
C GLY A 96 12.09 1.47 3.15
N TYR A 97 12.03 2.25 4.22
CA TYR A 97 11.00 2.14 5.26
C TYR A 97 9.63 2.52 4.71
N ALA A 98 8.59 1.88 5.24
CA ALA A 98 7.23 2.02 4.73
C ALA A 98 6.19 1.84 5.83
N PRO A 99 5.03 2.54 5.74
CA PRO A 99 3.85 2.25 6.56
C PRO A 99 3.53 0.75 6.53
N GLY A 100 3.18 0.20 7.70
CA GLY A 100 2.87 -1.22 7.84
C GLY A 100 4.07 -2.18 7.85
N TYR A 101 5.31 -1.64 7.94
CA TYR A 101 6.54 -2.42 8.07
C TYR A 101 7.55 -1.83 9.04
N SER A 102 7.53 -0.52 9.25
CA SER A 102 8.69 0.16 9.83
C SER A 102 8.35 1.14 10.94
N PHE A 103 7.09 1.44 11.16
CA PHE A 103 6.69 2.53 12.05
C PHE A 103 5.86 2.06 13.24
N HIS A 104 6.03 2.75 14.37
CA HIS A 104 5.39 2.42 15.65
C HIS A 104 3.92 2.84 15.70
N HIS A 105 3.54 3.86 14.91
CA HIS A 105 2.22 4.50 14.95
C HIS A 105 1.55 4.59 13.58
N MET A 106 2.08 3.85 12.57
CA MET A 106 1.60 3.94 11.20
C MET A 106 1.62 2.57 10.50
N GLY A 107 0.45 1.98 10.35
CA GLY A 107 0.19 0.69 9.67
C GLY A 107 -1.27 0.33 9.76
N GLY A 108 -1.72 -0.61 8.92
CA GLY A 108 -3.13 -0.97 8.75
C GLY A 108 -3.70 -1.85 9.87
N ASP A 109 -2.85 -2.62 10.56
CA ASP A 109 -3.27 -3.49 11.67
C ASP A 109 -3.43 -2.71 12.99
N ALA A 110 -4.11 -1.55 12.94
CA ALA A 110 -4.42 -0.71 14.09
C ALA A 110 -5.73 0.03 13.87
N THR A 111 -6.40 0.43 14.94
CA THR A 111 -7.65 1.20 14.85
C THR A 111 -7.42 2.68 14.54
N THR A 112 -6.37 3.25 15.12
CA THR A 112 -6.01 4.66 14.94
C THR A 112 -4.52 4.79 14.73
N ILE A 113 -4.13 5.64 13.79
CA ILE A 113 -2.74 5.85 13.35
C ILE A 113 -2.44 7.32 13.18
N ILE A 114 -1.14 7.65 13.13
CA ILE A 114 -0.66 8.98 12.79
C ILE A 114 0.24 8.87 11.55
N PHE A 115 -0.11 9.58 10.50
CA PHE A 115 0.73 9.76 9.32
C PHE A 115 1.74 10.86 9.57
N SER A 116 3.00 10.56 9.36
CA SER A 116 4.08 11.55 9.40
C SER A 116 4.05 12.44 8.15
N ASP A 117 4.62 13.63 8.26
CA ASP A 117 4.78 14.61 7.18
C ASP A 117 5.32 14.00 5.87
N GLN A 118 6.28 13.10 5.96
CA GLN A 118 6.88 12.42 4.81
C GLN A 118 5.86 11.71 3.92
N VAL A 119 4.80 11.15 4.50
CA VAL A 119 3.74 10.46 3.73
C VAL A 119 3.02 11.43 2.81
N MET A 120 2.66 12.61 3.33
CA MET A 120 1.96 13.63 2.56
C MET A 120 2.89 14.34 1.58
N GLU A 121 4.11 14.68 1.98
CA GLU A 121 5.10 15.31 1.09
C GLU A 121 5.43 14.44 -0.13
N ASN A 122 5.49 13.12 0.06
CA ASN A 122 5.69 12.17 -1.04
C ASN A 122 4.41 11.94 -1.89
N GLY A 123 3.27 12.53 -1.49
CA GLY A 123 1.98 12.30 -2.15
C GLY A 123 1.46 10.86 -1.98
N SER A 124 1.82 10.20 -0.90
CA SER A 124 1.49 8.79 -0.64
C SER A 124 0.16 8.60 0.08
N LEU A 125 -0.39 9.65 0.71
CA LEU A 125 -1.74 9.67 1.24
C LEU A 125 -2.70 10.13 0.14
N LEU A 126 -3.52 9.24 -0.38
CA LEU A 126 -4.39 9.50 -1.52
C LEU A 126 -5.84 9.60 -1.05
N LYS A 127 -6.58 10.62 -1.51
CA LYS A 127 -8.02 10.69 -1.27
C LYS A 127 -8.74 9.55 -1.99
N TYR A 128 -9.65 8.91 -1.28
CA TYR A 128 -10.45 7.81 -1.79
C TYR A 128 -11.90 8.25 -1.95
N ASN A 129 -12.43 8.15 -3.16
CA ASN A 129 -13.80 8.57 -3.47
C ASN A 129 -14.76 7.39 -3.72
N GLY A 130 -14.30 6.14 -3.49
CA GLY A 130 -15.15 4.96 -3.64
C GLY A 130 -16.16 4.82 -2.48
N ASP A 131 -17.17 4.00 -2.69
CA ASP A 131 -18.26 3.81 -1.72
C ASP A 131 -17.90 2.82 -0.62
N SER A 132 -17.07 1.84 -0.93
CA SER A 132 -16.71 0.72 -0.05
C SER A 132 -15.28 0.81 0.46
N PHE A 133 -15.09 0.81 1.78
CA PHE A 133 -13.76 0.70 2.38
C PHE A 133 -13.06 -0.63 2.05
N PHE A 134 -13.84 -1.69 1.84
CA PHE A 134 -13.28 -2.97 1.38
C PHE A 134 -12.57 -2.83 0.04
N GLU A 135 -13.17 -2.16 -0.94
CA GLU A 135 -12.52 -1.86 -2.22
C GLU A 135 -11.32 -0.92 -2.04
N GLY A 136 -11.38 -0.01 -1.07
CA GLY A 136 -10.28 0.87 -0.72
C GLY A 136 -9.02 0.11 -0.31
N SER A 137 -9.13 -0.98 0.46
CA SER A 137 -7.98 -1.80 0.84
C SER A 137 -7.39 -2.61 -0.33
N LEU A 138 -8.11 -2.76 -1.43
CA LEU A 138 -7.61 -3.42 -2.65
C LEU A 138 -6.90 -2.47 -3.61
N VAL A 139 -6.88 -1.17 -3.35
CA VAL A 139 -6.25 -0.18 -4.25
C VAL A 139 -4.73 -0.39 -4.33
N GLU A 140 -4.07 -0.66 -3.20
CA GLU A 140 -2.63 -0.94 -3.19
C GLU A 140 -2.28 -2.18 -4.02
N PRO A 141 -2.84 -3.38 -3.76
CA PRO A 141 -2.53 -4.55 -4.56
C PRO A 141 -2.92 -4.41 -6.04
N LEU A 142 -4.02 -3.71 -6.35
CA LEU A 142 -4.36 -3.39 -7.73
C LEU A 142 -3.31 -2.49 -8.39
N SER A 143 -2.73 -1.54 -7.66
CA SER A 143 -1.66 -0.68 -8.19
C SER A 143 -0.43 -1.49 -8.62
N CYS A 144 -0.11 -2.57 -7.92
CA CYS A 144 0.95 -3.50 -8.28
C CYS A 144 0.64 -4.22 -9.61
N VAL A 145 -0.61 -4.62 -9.82
CA VAL A 145 -1.06 -5.21 -11.10
C VAL A 145 -0.96 -4.19 -12.23
N VAL A 146 -1.46 -2.99 -12.03
CA VAL A 146 -1.37 -1.89 -13.02
C VAL A 146 0.10 -1.62 -13.39
N GLY A 147 0.97 -1.56 -12.38
CA GLY A 147 2.41 -1.42 -12.57
C GLY A 147 3.00 -2.56 -13.41
N ALA A 148 2.64 -3.81 -13.11
CA ALA A 148 3.09 -4.99 -13.86
C ALA A 148 2.63 -4.95 -15.32
N PHE A 149 1.39 -4.57 -15.60
CA PHE A 149 0.88 -4.44 -16.95
C PHE A 149 1.57 -3.32 -17.73
N ASN A 150 1.86 -2.19 -17.07
CA ASN A 150 2.57 -1.07 -17.68
C ASN A 150 4.06 -1.37 -17.91
N ALA A 151 4.67 -2.20 -17.09
CA ALA A 151 6.07 -2.62 -17.23
C ALA A 151 6.30 -3.69 -18.31
N GLN A 152 5.25 -4.31 -18.83
CA GLN A 152 5.37 -5.18 -19.99
C GLN A 152 5.86 -4.38 -21.21
N TYR A 153 6.45 -5.06 -22.17
CA TYR A 153 6.78 -4.43 -23.45
C TYR A 153 6.57 -5.39 -24.60
N HIS A 154 6.35 -4.86 -25.77
CA HIS A 154 6.22 -5.61 -27.01
C HIS A 154 6.89 -4.87 -28.16
N MET A 155 7.22 -5.59 -29.22
CA MET A 155 7.78 -4.98 -30.43
C MET A 155 6.68 -4.24 -31.19
N LYS A 156 6.98 -3.03 -31.65
CA LYS A 156 6.04 -2.19 -32.43
C LYS A 156 5.61 -2.87 -33.72
N LYS A 157 6.55 -3.56 -34.38
CA LYS A 157 6.30 -4.40 -35.57
C LYS A 157 7.14 -5.66 -35.47
N MET A 158 6.73 -6.71 -36.15
CA MET A 158 7.56 -7.91 -36.31
C MET A 158 8.91 -7.51 -36.94
N TYR A 159 10.00 -8.01 -36.35
CA TYR A 159 11.39 -7.67 -36.73
C TYR A 159 11.80 -6.20 -36.49
N SER A 160 11.05 -5.45 -35.68
CA SER A 160 11.45 -4.11 -35.23
C SER A 160 12.28 -4.20 -33.95
N TYR A 161 13.27 -3.32 -33.80
CA TYR A 161 13.97 -3.12 -32.52
C TYR A 161 13.29 -2.06 -31.64
N GLU A 162 12.18 -1.48 -32.10
CA GLU A 162 11.41 -0.53 -31.33
C GLU A 162 10.47 -1.25 -30.37
N HIS A 163 10.64 -0.99 -29.06
CA HIS A 163 9.77 -1.50 -28.02
C HIS A 163 8.69 -0.47 -27.65
N VAL A 164 7.50 -0.97 -27.37
CA VAL A 164 6.38 -0.19 -26.85
C VAL A 164 6.06 -0.72 -25.46
N MET A 165 6.01 0.18 -24.47
CA MET A 165 5.69 -0.19 -23.11
C MET A 165 4.20 -0.45 -22.92
N GLY A 166 3.91 -1.27 -21.93
CA GLY A 166 2.56 -1.75 -21.60
C GLY A 166 2.17 -2.98 -22.40
N ILE A 167 1.02 -3.55 -22.06
CA ILE A 167 0.44 -4.67 -22.81
C ILE A 167 0.02 -4.23 -24.22
N LYS A 168 -0.01 -5.18 -25.14
CA LYS A 168 -0.43 -4.94 -26.52
C LYS A 168 -1.95 -4.96 -26.61
N GLU A 169 -2.56 -3.86 -27.07
CA GLU A 169 -3.99 -3.80 -27.37
C GLU A 169 -4.38 -4.87 -28.39
N GLY A 170 -5.44 -5.64 -28.10
CA GLY A 170 -5.90 -6.72 -28.95
C GLY A 170 -4.93 -7.90 -29.07
N GLY A 171 -3.88 -7.95 -28.25
CA GLY A 171 -2.95 -9.07 -28.16
C GLY A 171 -3.50 -10.22 -27.31
N ALA A 172 -2.70 -11.27 -27.13
CA ALA A 172 -2.96 -12.35 -26.20
C ALA A 172 -2.14 -12.12 -24.90
N ILE A 173 -2.74 -12.42 -23.75
CA ILE A 173 -2.06 -12.39 -22.46
C ILE A 173 -2.21 -13.76 -21.78
N ALA A 174 -1.17 -14.23 -21.12
CA ALA A 174 -1.21 -15.43 -20.29
C ALA A 174 -0.84 -15.02 -18.84
N LEU A 175 -1.72 -15.34 -17.90
CA LEU A 175 -1.54 -15.09 -16.49
C LEU A 175 -1.23 -16.41 -15.78
N LEU A 176 0.04 -16.64 -15.44
CA LEU A 176 0.48 -17.85 -14.76
C LEU A 176 0.27 -17.72 -13.25
N GLY A 177 -0.30 -18.76 -12.63
CA GLY A 177 -0.59 -18.75 -11.18
C GLY A 177 -1.76 -17.84 -10.78
N ALA A 178 -2.71 -17.59 -11.67
CA ALA A 178 -3.78 -16.61 -11.51
C ALA A 178 -4.95 -17.05 -10.60
N THR A 179 -4.75 -18.01 -9.71
CA THR A 179 -5.80 -18.55 -8.84
C THR A 179 -5.87 -17.88 -7.46
N GLY A 180 -4.96 -16.93 -7.19
CA GLY A 180 -4.93 -16.15 -5.94
C GLY A 180 -5.44 -14.72 -6.14
N PRO A 181 -5.49 -13.91 -5.06
CA PRO A 181 -6.01 -12.53 -5.08
C PRO A 181 -5.40 -11.65 -6.18
N MET A 182 -4.06 -11.65 -6.29
CA MET A 182 -3.36 -10.89 -7.34
C MET A 182 -3.74 -11.35 -8.75
N GLY A 183 -3.97 -12.65 -8.93
CA GLY A 183 -4.41 -13.20 -10.21
C GLY A 183 -5.83 -12.74 -10.58
N PHE A 184 -6.74 -12.70 -9.62
CA PHE A 184 -8.09 -12.18 -9.84
C PHE A 184 -8.07 -10.69 -10.21
N LEU A 185 -7.28 -9.88 -9.50
CA LEU A 185 -7.11 -8.46 -9.86
C LEU A 185 -6.50 -8.30 -11.25
N ALA A 186 -5.55 -9.16 -11.63
CA ALA A 186 -4.94 -9.12 -12.96
C ALA A 186 -5.93 -9.52 -14.07
N ILE A 187 -6.80 -10.50 -13.81
CA ILE A 187 -7.88 -10.89 -14.75
C ILE A 187 -8.87 -9.74 -14.89
N ASP A 188 -9.32 -9.16 -13.78
CA ASP A 188 -10.25 -8.04 -13.79
C ASP A 188 -9.66 -6.84 -14.55
N PHE A 189 -8.40 -6.49 -14.28
CA PHE A 189 -7.72 -5.41 -14.98
C PHE A 189 -7.51 -5.69 -16.48
N ALA A 190 -7.28 -6.95 -16.87
CA ALA A 190 -7.20 -7.33 -18.28
C ALA A 190 -8.53 -7.13 -19.00
N ILE A 191 -9.66 -7.39 -18.31
CA ILE A 191 -11.01 -7.26 -18.88
C ILE A 191 -11.50 -5.80 -18.90
N HIS A 192 -11.25 -5.05 -17.82
CA HIS A 192 -11.84 -3.73 -17.59
C HIS A 192 -10.85 -2.57 -17.72
N GLY A 193 -9.55 -2.86 -17.80
CA GLY A 193 -8.50 -1.84 -17.94
C GLY A 193 -8.53 -1.08 -19.26
N PRO A 194 -7.68 -0.05 -19.40
CA PRO A 194 -7.69 0.84 -20.56
C PRO A 194 -7.20 0.20 -21.85
N LYS A 195 -6.36 -0.84 -21.76
CA LYS A 195 -5.92 -1.66 -22.88
C LYS A 195 -6.43 -3.08 -22.67
N LYS A 196 -7.13 -3.61 -23.67
CA LYS A 196 -7.78 -4.92 -23.59
C LYS A 196 -7.08 -5.93 -24.48
N PRO A 197 -6.61 -7.06 -23.95
CA PRO A 197 -6.23 -8.19 -24.79
C PRO A 197 -7.46 -8.74 -25.51
N LYS A 198 -7.24 -9.43 -26.62
CA LYS A 198 -8.29 -10.14 -27.34
C LYS A 198 -8.58 -11.50 -26.71
N THR A 199 -7.53 -12.14 -26.17
CA THR A 199 -7.58 -13.45 -25.48
C THR A 199 -6.57 -13.48 -24.36
#